data_685059d7627758f8c00f19d4537394f5
#
_entry.id   685059d7627758f8c00f19d4537394f5
#
_cell.length_a   1.000
_cell.length_b   1.000
_cell.length_c   1.000
_cell.angle_alpha   90.00
_cell.angle_beta   90.00
_cell.angle_gamma   90.00
#
_symmetry.space_group_name_H-M   'P 1'
#
loop_
_entity.id
_entity.type
_entity.pdbx_description
1 polymer ?
#
loop_
_entity_poly.entity_id
_entity_poly.type
_entity_poly.pdbx_seq_one_letter_code
_entity_poly.pdbx_strand_id
1 'polypeptide(L)'
;MTCVATAPETTSPSMKTQTEQALAVIDVCLADAGTNKSKVLNATVYLADMSRWNEMQEAWTAWVDPDNCPTRAIAGVELLPGFLVEFVATAAT
;
A
#
# COMPACT_ATOMS: atom_id res chain seq x y z
N MET A 1 14.55 -5.29 -1.60
CA MET A 1 13.99 -5.41 -0.24
C MET A 1 12.46 -5.44 -0.30
N THR A 2 11.83 -6.04 0.66
CA THR A 2 10.37 -6.17 0.69
C THR A 2 9.80 -5.49 1.94
N CYS A 3 8.77 -4.68 1.76
CA CYS A 3 8.02 -4.05 2.84
C CYS A 3 6.61 -4.64 2.89
N VAL A 4 6.13 -4.92 4.09
CA VAL A 4 4.72 -5.29 4.33
C VAL A 4 4.12 -4.20 5.22
N ALA A 5 3.01 -3.63 4.80
CA ALA A 5 2.42 -2.50 5.51
C ALA A 5 0.90 -2.54 5.55
N THR A 6 0.38 -2.21 6.72
CA THR A 6 -1.03 -1.87 6.96
C THR A 6 -1.08 -0.50 7.60
N ALA A 7 -2.28 0.05 7.77
CA ALA A 7 -2.44 1.21 8.64
C ALA A 7 -1.92 0.86 10.04
N PRO A 8 -1.18 1.78 10.71
CA PRO A 8 -0.66 1.51 12.06
C PRO A 8 -1.75 1.30 13.11
N GLU A 9 -2.90 1.92 12.88
CA GLU A 9 -4.07 1.81 13.76
C GLU A 9 -5.32 1.57 12.91
N THR A 10 -6.21 0.72 13.40
CA THR A 10 -7.42 0.32 12.67
C THR A 10 -8.65 1.11 13.11
N THR A 11 -8.48 2.38 13.43
CA THR A 11 -9.55 3.24 13.92
C THR A 11 -10.40 3.85 12.82
N SER A 12 -9.87 3.98 11.59
CA SER A 12 -10.61 4.57 10.48
C SER A 12 -11.41 3.53 9.71
N PRO A 13 -12.71 3.75 9.45
CA PRO A 13 -13.49 2.91 8.55
C PRO A 13 -13.28 3.25 7.07
N SER A 14 -12.46 4.25 6.76
CA SER A 14 -12.19 4.69 5.39
C SER A 14 -11.08 3.87 4.75
N MET A 15 -11.39 3.19 3.66
CA MET A 15 -10.41 2.48 2.84
C MET A 15 -9.32 3.44 2.34
N LYS A 16 -9.72 4.62 1.87
CA LYS A 16 -8.78 5.64 1.38
C LYS A 16 -7.81 6.07 2.48
N THR A 17 -8.30 6.38 3.67
CA THR A 17 -7.47 6.80 4.79
C THR A 17 -6.51 5.70 5.21
N GLN A 18 -6.98 4.46 5.33
CA GLN A 18 -6.10 3.34 5.65
C GLN A 18 -5.05 3.11 4.58
N THR A 19 -5.40 3.28 3.31
CA THR A 19 -4.44 3.16 2.21
C THR A 19 -3.35 4.24 2.32
N GLU A 20 -3.74 5.48 2.56
CA GLU A 20 -2.79 6.57 2.75
C GLU A 20 -1.83 6.30 3.92
N GLN A 21 -2.36 5.79 5.03
CA GLN A 21 -1.55 5.44 6.20
C GLN A 21 -0.60 4.28 5.93
N ALA A 22 -1.06 3.25 5.23
CA ALA A 22 -0.21 2.10 4.86
C ALA A 22 0.91 2.53 3.90
N LEU A 23 0.61 3.37 2.93
CA LEU A 23 1.63 3.89 2.00
C LEU A 23 2.65 4.78 2.70
N ALA A 24 2.24 5.52 3.73
CA ALA A 24 3.18 6.29 4.55
C ALA A 24 4.13 5.37 5.33
N VAL A 25 3.66 4.23 5.82
CA VAL A 25 4.51 3.21 6.44
C VAL A 25 5.53 2.67 5.44
N ILE A 26 5.11 2.42 4.20
CA ILE A 26 6.03 1.99 3.14
C ILE A 26 7.10 3.05 2.88
N ASP A 27 6.74 4.32 2.81
CA ASP A 27 7.72 5.40 2.63
C ASP A 27 8.79 5.39 3.70
N VAL A 28 8.42 5.22 4.96
CA VAL A 28 9.36 5.14 6.09
C VAL A 28 10.26 3.91 5.94
N CYS A 29 9.68 2.75 5.62
CA CYS A 29 10.43 1.51 5.43
C CYS A 29 11.45 1.64 4.29
N LEU A 30 11.08 2.25 3.18
CA LEU A 30 11.97 2.48 2.05
C LEU A 30 13.11 3.45 2.40
N ALA A 31 12.78 4.53 3.10
CA ALA A 31 13.78 5.51 3.55
C ALA A 31 14.80 4.88 4.51
N ASP A 32 14.36 4.06 5.45
CA ASP A 32 15.23 3.35 6.37
C ASP A 32 16.18 2.38 5.65
N ALA A 33 15.77 1.85 4.51
CA ALA A 33 16.58 0.96 3.67
C ALA A 33 17.47 1.73 2.67
N GLY A 34 17.43 3.06 2.67
CA GLY A 34 18.24 3.89 1.77
C GLY A 34 17.70 3.96 0.35
N THR A 35 16.42 3.70 0.14
CA THR A 35 15.76 3.73 -1.15
C THR A 35 14.52 4.63 -1.11
N ASN A 36 13.68 4.60 -2.12
CA ASN A 36 12.47 5.42 -2.19
C ASN A 36 11.43 4.78 -3.12
N LYS A 37 10.25 5.38 -3.19
CA LYS A 37 9.11 4.83 -3.96
C LYS A 37 9.36 4.73 -5.47
N SER A 38 10.29 5.51 -6.02
CA SER A 38 10.68 5.40 -7.44
C SER A 38 11.38 4.07 -7.75
N LYS A 39 11.85 3.37 -6.74
CA LYS A 39 12.56 2.09 -6.85
C LYS A 39 11.67 0.88 -6.60
N VAL A 40 10.40 1.07 -6.33
CA VAL A 40 9.46 -0.03 -6.14
C VAL A 40 9.25 -0.73 -7.48
N LEU A 41 9.51 -2.05 -7.52
CA LEU A 41 9.42 -2.87 -8.72
C LEU A 41 8.04 -3.48 -8.88
N ASN A 42 7.47 -3.96 -7.77
CA ASN A 42 6.13 -4.52 -7.75
C ASN A 42 5.46 -4.30 -6.41
N ALA A 43 4.13 -4.36 -6.42
CA ALA A 43 3.32 -4.32 -5.21
C ALA A 43 2.15 -5.29 -5.35
N THR A 44 1.83 -5.96 -4.25
CA THR A 44 0.59 -6.72 -4.12
C THR A 44 -0.29 -6.00 -3.10
N VAL A 45 -1.55 -5.80 -3.45
CA VAL A 45 -2.52 -5.10 -2.61
C VAL A 45 -3.62 -6.08 -2.23
N TYR A 46 -3.78 -6.31 -0.94
CA TYR A 46 -4.85 -7.14 -0.40
C TYR A 46 -5.95 -6.24 0.14
N LEU A 47 -7.19 -6.46 -0.30
CA LEU A 47 -8.35 -5.68 0.13
C LEU A 47 -9.34 -6.58 0.84
N ALA A 48 -9.80 -6.15 2.02
CA ALA A 48 -10.86 -6.85 2.76
C ALA A 48 -12.22 -6.70 2.08
N ASP A 49 -12.43 -5.64 1.31
CA ASP A 49 -13.67 -5.37 0.58
C ASP A 49 -13.36 -4.86 -0.83
N MET A 50 -13.43 -5.75 -1.81
CA MET A 50 -13.15 -5.43 -3.22
C MET A 50 -14.13 -4.42 -3.82
N SER A 51 -15.33 -4.28 -3.26
CA SER A 51 -16.29 -3.29 -3.75
C SER A 51 -15.81 -1.85 -3.54
N ARG A 52 -14.81 -1.66 -2.68
CA ARG A 52 -14.24 -0.36 -2.33
C ARG A 52 -12.85 -0.12 -2.96
N TRP A 53 -12.47 -0.91 -3.95
CA TRP A 53 -11.15 -0.81 -4.57
C TRP A 53 -10.83 0.59 -5.11
N ASN A 54 -11.84 1.34 -5.54
CA ASN A 54 -11.67 2.69 -6.09
C ASN A 54 -11.14 3.68 -5.03
N GLU A 55 -11.46 3.49 -3.76
CA GLU A 55 -10.90 4.31 -2.67
C GLU A 55 -9.40 4.05 -2.52
N MET A 56 -8.99 2.79 -2.58
CA MET A 56 -7.57 2.41 -2.57
C MET A 56 -6.86 2.99 -3.80
N GLN A 57 -7.47 2.84 -4.97
CA GLN A 57 -6.89 3.33 -6.23
C GLN A 57 -6.65 4.83 -6.20
N GLU A 58 -7.56 5.59 -5.62
CA GLU A 58 -7.42 7.05 -5.50
C GLU A 58 -6.19 7.42 -4.67
N ALA A 59 -6.00 6.78 -3.52
CA ALA A 59 -4.82 7.01 -2.68
C ALA A 59 -3.52 6.53 -3.34
N TRP A 60 -3.56 5.38 -4.02
CA TRP A 60 -2.42 4.85 -4.75
C TRP A 60 -1.97 5.80 -5.86
N THR A 61 -2.90 6.30 -6.67
CA THR A 61 -2.60 7.21 -7.77
C THR A 61 -1.94 8.50 -7.29
N ALA A 62 -2.36 9.01 -6.12
CA ALA A 62 -1.77 10.19 -5.51
C ALA A 62 -0.36 9.94 -4.95
N TRP A 63 -0.03 8.69 -4.62
CA TRP A 63 1.23 8.32 -3.98
C TRP A 63 2.30 7.86 -4.97
N VAL A 64 1.92 7.04 -5.95
CA VAL A 64 2.88 6.39 -6.85
C VAL A 64 3.65 7.41 -7.68
N ASP A 65 4.93 7.13 -7.96
CA ASP A 65 5.70 7.92 -8.91
C ASP A 65 5.20 7.61 -10.33
N PRO A 66 4.62 8.58 -11.03
CA PRO A 66 4.03 8.33 -12.36
C PRO A 66 5.07 7.98 -13.43
N ASP A 67 6.33 8.34 -13.20
CA ASP A 67 7.42 8.05 -14.15
C ASP A 67 8.07 6.69 -13.89
N ASN A 68 7.78 6.07 -12.75
CA ASN A 68 8.34 4.78 -12.35
C ASN A 68 7.25 3.93 -11.67
N CYS A 69 6.16 3.70 -12.38
CA CYS A 69 5.04 2.89 -11.87
C CYS A 69 5.46 1.43 -11.72
N PRO A 70 5.31 0.84 -10.52
CA PRO A 70 5.56 -0.58 -10.34
C PRO A 70 4.45 -1.43 -10.96
N THR A 71 4.74 -2.69 -11.23
CA THR A 71 3.68 -3.66 -11.50
C THR A 71 2.86 -3.86 -10.23
N ARG A 72 1.58 -4.15 -10.38
CA ARG A 72 0.68 -4.27 -9.23
C ARG A 72 -0.36 -5.35 -9.45
N ALA A 73 -0.58 -6.19 -8.43
CA ALA A 73 -1.69 -7.12 -8.34
C ALA A 73 -2.61 -6.72 -7.19
N ILE A 74 -3.91 -6.93 -7.36
CA ILE A 74 -4.93 -6.66 -6.35
C ILE A 74 -5.70 -7.94 -6.10
N ALA A 75 -5.89 -8.30 -4.82
CA ALA A 75 -6.64 -9.49 -4.43
C ALA A 75 -7.56 -9.17 -3.26
N GLY A 76 -8.77 -9.71 -3.30
CA GLY A 76 -9.69 -9.69 -2.18
C GLY A 76 -9.38 -10.84 -1.23
N VAL A 77 -9.20 -10.54 0.04
CA VAL A 77 -8.84 -11.52 1.07
C VAL A 77 -9.50 -11.17 2.39
N GLU A 78 -9.53 -12.12 3.31
CA GLU A 78 -9.88 -11.85 4.70
C GLU A 78 -8.63 -11.32 5.42
N LEU A 79 -8.74 -10.13 6.01
CA LEU A 79 -7.69 -9.53 6.82
C LEU A 79 -8.09 -9.58 8.29
N LEU A 80 -7.12 -9.30 9.18
CA LEU A 80 -7.41 -9.18 10.60
C LEU A 80 -8.48 -8.10 10.85
N PRO A 81 -9.30 -8.24 11.91
CA PRO A 81 -10.39 -7.30 12.17
C PRO A 81 -9.92 -5.85 12.20
N GLY A 82 -10.65 -4.98 11.50
CA GLY A 82 -10.38 -3.55 11.43
C GLY A 82 -9.42 -3.13 10.31
N PHE A 83 -8.64 -4.06 9.74
CA PHE A 83 -7.78 -3.76 8.59
C PHE A 83 -8.56 -3.90 7.28
N LEU A 84 -8.50 -2.88 6.44
CA LEU A 84 -9.18 -2.84 5.15
C LEU A 84 -8.23 -3.10 3.98
N VAL A 85 -6.94 -2.84 4.18
CA VAL A 85 -5.93 -2.96 3.12
C VAL A 85 -4.57 -3.37 3.70
N GLU A 86 -3.82 -4.16 2.93
CA GLU A 86 -2.45 -4.53 3.22
C GLU A 86 -1.64 -4.46 1.93
N PHE A 87 -0.45 -3.89 2.02
CA PHE A 87 0.49 -3.81 0.91
C PHE A 87 1.71 -4.69 1.14
N VAL A 88 2.15 -5.36 0.08
CA VAL A 88 3.45 -6.02 0.03
C VAL A 88 4.19 -5.40 -1.16
N ALA A 89 5.25 -4.68 -0.90
CA ALA A 89 6.01 -3.97 -1.92
C ALA A 89 7.45 -4.44 -1.95
N THR A 90 7.99 -4.69 -3.14
CA THR A 90 9.39 -5.04 -3.35
C THR A 90 10.08 -3.92 -4.13
N ALA A 91 11.21 -3.46 -3.60
CA ALA A 91 11.97 -2.36 -4.18
C ALA A 91 13.43 -2.76 -4.41
N ALA A 92 14.04 -2.13 -5.42
CA ALA A 92 15.48 -2.16 -5.62
C ALA A 92 16.16 -1.29 -4.56
N THR A 93 17.35 -1.71 -4.11
CA THR A 93 18.15 -0.98 -3.13
C THR A 93 19.47 -0.50 -3.70
#